data_18d549199981ae7a0965b4624f2c9695
#
_entry.id   18d549199981ae7a0965b4624f2c9695
#
_cell.length_a   1.000
_cell.length_b   1.000
_cell.length_c   1.000
_cell.angle_alpha   90.00
_cell.angle_beta   90.00
_cell.angle_gamma   90.00
#
_symmetry.space_group_name_H-M   'P 1'
#
loop_
_entity.id
_entity.type
_entity.pdbx_description
1 polymer ?
#
loop_
_entity_poly.entity_id
_entity_poly.type
_entity_poly.pdbx_seq_one_letter_code
_entity_poly.pdbx_strand_id
1 'polypeptide(L)'
;MSTLVFAKFTINDHAGYSRYVKLATPIFLREKVIVHASDEEPQALSPYMQADKVVLLEFRDHSHFKNFFSQTDYIEAAKIRDAASTISATVFERFEMPK
;
A
#
# COMPACT_ATOMS: atom_id res chain seq x y z
N MET A 1 -10.82 -5.93 15.01
CA MET A 1 -9.55 -5.19 15.08
C MET A 1 -9.11 -4.78 13.70
N SER A 2 -8.55 -3.57 13.59
CA SER A 2 -8.07 -3.06 12.31
C SER A 2 -6.88 -3.85 11.81
N THR A 3 -6.80 -4.00 10.52
CA THR A 3 -5.70 -4.68 9.82
C THR A 3 -4.88 -3.64 9.09
N LEU A 4 -3.58 -3.67 9.27
CA LEU A 4 -2.65 -2.72 8.67
C LEU A 4 -1.82 -3.38 7.59
N VAL A 5 -1.46 -2.61 6.57
CA VAL A 5 -0.50 -3.03 5.55
C VAL A 5 0.58 -1.98 5.46
N PHE A 6 1.82 -2.40 5.63
CA PHE A 6 3.00 -1.58 5.35
C PHE A 6 3.63 -2.06 4.06
N ALA A 7 3.95 -1.13 3.16
CA ALA A 7 4.62 -1.45 1.91
C ALA A 7 5.75 -0.47 1.64
N LYS A 8 6.87 -0.99 1.15
CA LYS A 8 7.96 -0.16 0.63
C LYS A 8 8.21 -0.51 -0.83
N PHE A 9 8.56 0.51 -1.60
CA PHE A 9 8.70 0.42 -3.05
C PHE A 9 10.06 0.90 -3.51
N THR A 10 10.65 0.17 -4.46
CA THR A 10 11.67 0.70 -5.34
C THR A 10 10.99 0.95 -6.68
N ILE A 11 11.00 2.19 -7.16
CA ILE A 11 10.26 2.58 -8.37
C ILE A 11 11.23 2.59 -9.55
N ASN A 12 10.96 1.71 -10.53
CA ASN A 12 11.81 1.56 -11.72
C ASN A 12 11.28 2.36 -12.91
N ASP A 13 9.98 2.63 -12.92
CA ASP A 13 9.30 3.36 -13.99
C ASP A 13 8.31 4.33 -13.34
N HIS A 14 8.72 5.59 -13.20
CA HIS A 14 7.90 6.60 -12.52
C HIS A 14 6.59 6.89 -13.25
N ALA A 15 6.60 6.88 -14.59
CA ALA A 15 5.39 7.11 -15.37
C ALA A 15 4.36 5.98 -15.16
N GLY A 16 4.84 4.74 -15.18
CA GLY A 16 3.99 3.57 -14.92
C GLY A 16 3.44 3.57 -13.51
N TYR A 17 4.28 3.88 -12.52
CA TYR A 17 3.85 3.93 -11.13
C TYR A 17 2.81 5.05 -10.92
N SER A 18 3.00 6.20 -11.55
CA SER A 18 2.04 7.32 -11.49
C SER A 18 0.68 6.91 -12.07
N ARG A 19 0.70 6.12 -13.15
CA ARG A 19 -0.52 5.59 -13.76
C ARG A 19 -1.24 4.65 -12.80
N TYR A 20 -0.50 3.79 -12.08
CA TYR A 20 -1.06 2.96 -11.03
C TYR A 20 -1.76 3.79 -9.97
N VAL A 21 -1.11 4.85 -9.46
CA VAL A 21 -1.67 5.70 -8.42
C VAL A 21 -3.00 6.32 -8.87
N LYS A 22 -3.09 6.77 -10.12
CA LYS A 22 -4.32 7.35 -10.66
C LYS A 22 -5.45 6.33 -10.72
N LEU A 23 -5.14 5.07 -11.02
CA LEU A 23 -6.14 4.01 -11.07
C LEU A 23 -6.53 3.53 -9.68
N ALA A 24 -5.57 3.42 -8.76
CA ALA A 24 -5.78 2.86 -7.44
C ALA A 24 -6.50 3.83 -6.48
N THR A 25 -6.23 5.12 -6.57
CA THR A 25 -6.79 6.11 -5.64
C THR A 25 -8.31 6.07 -5.58
N PRO A 26 -9.06 6.07 -6.71
CA PRO A 26 -10.52 5.96 -6.64
C PRO A 26 -10.98 4.64 -6.00
N ILE A 27 -10.21 3.56 -6.17
CA ILE A 27 -10.56 2.26 -5.60
C ILE A 27 -10.38 2.30 -4.08
N PHE A 28 -9.29 2.88 -3.58
CA PHE A 28 -9.09 3.09 -2.14
C PHE A 28 -10.26 3.88 -1.53
N LEU A 29 -10.68 4.95 -2.19
CA LEU A 29 -11.78 5.78 -1.70
C LEU A 29 -13.10 5.01 -1.70
N ARG A 30 -13.41 4.30 -2.78
CA ARG A 30 -14.63 3.50 -2.89
C ARG A 30 -14.71 2.42 -1.81
N GLU A 31 -13.58 1.74 -1.57
CA GLU A 31 -13.52 0.62 -0.63
C GLU A 31 -13.20 1.07 0.80
N LYS A 32 -13.13 2.38 1.04
CA LYS A 32 -12.94 2.98 2.36
C LYS A 32 -11.65 2.51 3.04
N VAL A 33 -10.59 2.34 2.26
CA VAL A 33 -9.26 2.07 2.80
C VAL A 33 -8.67 3.38 3.32
N ILE A 34 -8.12 3.36 4.51
CA ILE A 34 -7.50 4.54 5.10
C ILE A 34 -6.01 4.53 4.74
N VAL A 35 -5.54 5.58 4.08
CA VAL A 35 -4.12 5.77 3.80
C VAL A 35 -3.54 6.66 4.89
N HIS A 36 -2.81 6.06 5.83
CA HIS A 36 -2.20 6.80 6.94
C HIS A 36 -0.93 7.50 6.53
N ALA A 37 -0.17 6.90 5.63
CA ALA A 37 1.08 7.47 5.18
C ALA A 37 1.31 7.09 3.72
N SER A 38 1.86 8.03 2.96
CA SER A 38 2.30 7.84 1.59
C SER A 38 3.45 8.83 1.39
N ASP A 39 4.68 8.36 1.65
CA ASP A 39 5.86 9.23 1.68
C ASP A 39 6.82 8.84 0.56
N GLU A 40 7.12 9.78 -0.32
CA GLU A 40 8.00 9.57 -1.47
C GLU A 40 9.46 9.89 -1.18
N GLU A 41 9.77 10.33 0.04
CA GLU A 41 11.15 10.62 0.47
C GLU A 41 11.39 10.07 1.88
N PRO A 42 11.15 8.76 2.10
CA PRO A 42 11.33 8.21 3.45
C PRO A 42 12.81 8.18 3.81
N GLN A 43 13.08 8.41 5.10
CA GLN A 43 14.43 8.29 5.64
C GLN A 43 14.59 6.92 6.28
N ALA A 44 15.46 6.10 5.72
CA ALA A 44 15.72 4.77 6.26
C ALA A 44 16.50 4.87 7.57
N LEU A 45 16.04 4.13 8.58
CA LEU A 45 16.73 4.02 9.86
C LEU A 45 17.68 2.84 9.90
N SER A 46 17.62 1.96 8.88
CA SER A 46 18.54 0.84 8.73
C SER A 46 18.74 0.57 7.24
N PRO A 47 19.85 -0.11 6.85
CA PRO A 47 20.18 -0.31 5.43
C PRO A 47 19.09 -1.05 4.65
N TYR A 48 18.39 -1.98 5.30
CA TYR A 48 17.36 -2.80 4.64
C TYR A 48 16.05 -2.05 4.41
N MET A 49 15.93 -0.83 4.95
CA MET A 49 14.72 -0.04 4.81
C MET A 49 14.82 1.05 3.76
N GLN A 50 15.89 1.06 2.97
CA GLN A 50 16.01 1.98 1.83
C GLN A 50 14.85 1.74 0.87
N ALA A 51 14.18 2.82 0.47
CA ALA A 51 13.03 2.76 -0.43
C ALA A 51 12.81 4.10 -1.10
N ASP A 52 12.17 4.07 -2.28
CA ASP A 52 11.76 5.30 -2.96
C ASP A 52 10.44 5.81 -2.41
N LYS A 53 9.64 4.92 -1.82
CA LYS A 53 8.34 5.29 -1.26
C LYS A 53 7.92 4.27 -0.21
N VAL A 54 7.25 4.75 0.84
CA VAL A 54 6.60 3.88 1.82
C VAL A 54 5.13 4.27 1.93
N VAL A 55 4.28 3.28 2.22
CA VAL A 55 2.84 3.45 2.35
C VAL A 55 2.38 2.67 3.58
N LEU A 56 1.47 3.26 4.35
CA LEU A 56 0.80 2.58 5.46
C LEU A 56 -0.71 2.70 5.26
N LEU A 57 -1.36 1.55 5.15
CA LEU A 57 -2.80 1.45 4.93
C LEU A 57 -3.48 0.82 6.14
N GLU A 58 -4.74 1.19 6.35
CA GLU A 58 -5.59 0.53 7.34
C GLU A 58 -6.87 0.04 6.71
N PHE A 59 -7.24 -1.20 7.03
CA PHE A 59 -8.50 -1.84 6.68
C PHE A 59 -9.30 -2.05 7.96
N ARG A 60 -10.64 -2.03 7.85
CA ARG A 60 -11.55 -2.19 8.98
C ARG A 60 -11.28 -3.49 9.75
N ASP A 61 -11.00 -4.57 9.01
CA ASP A 61 -10.70 -5.89 9.55
C ASP A 61 -10.01 -6.74 8.46
N HIS A 62 -9.68 -7.97 8.78
CA HIS A 62 -8.99 -8.85 7.85
C HIS A 62 -9.84 -9.23 6.64
N SER A 63 -11.16 -9.35 6.83
CA SER A 63 -12.08 -9.61 5.71
C SER A 63 -12.10 -8.46 4.71
N HIS A 64 -12.11 -7.23 5.20
CA HIS A 64 -12.04 -6.03 4.36
C HIS A 64 -10.74 -6.01 3.55
N PHE A 65 -9.62 -6.34 4.20
CA PHE A 65 -8.32 -6.47 3.54
C PHE A 65 -8.37 -7.50 2.41
N LYS A 66 -8.86 -8.71 2.70
CA LYS A 66 -8.95 -9.78 1.69
C LYS A 66 -9.85 -9.38 0.52
N ASN A 67 -11.00 -8.80 0.83
CA ASN A 67 -11.95 -8.39 -0.20
C ASN A 67 -11.36 -7.31 -1.11
N PHE A 68 -10.62 -6.35 -0.54
CA PHE A 68 -10.01 -5.31 -1.32
C PHE A 68 -9.02 -5.87 -2.34
N PHE A 69 -8.13 -6.75 -1.92
CA PHE A 69 -7.10 -7.31 -2.79
C PHE A 69 -7.62 -8.35 -3.76
N SER A 70 -8.89 -8.76 -3.65
CA SER A 70 -9.54 -9.65 -4.62
C SER A 70 -10.43 -8.91 -5.62
N GLN A 71 -10.55 -7.57 -5.52
CA GLN A 71 -11.31 -6.77 -6.49
C GLN A 71 -10.61 -6.80 -7.85
N THR A 72 -11.39 -7.10 -8.90
CA THR A 72 -10.85 -7.23 -10.25
C THR A 72 -10.13 -5.97 -10.72
N ASP A 73 -10.71 -4.79 -10.48
CA ASP A 73 -10.11 -3.53 -10.89
C ASP A 73 -8.81 -3.24 -10.14
N TYR A 74 -8.73 -3.60 -8.84
CA TYR A 74 -7.47 -3.42 -8.13
C TYR A 74 -6.40 -4.41 -8.61
N ILE A 75 -6.79 -5.67 -8.91
CA ILE A 75 -5.86 -6.65 -9.46
C ILE A 75 -5.25 -6.14 -10.76
N GLU A 76 -6.06 -5.54 -11.63
CA GLU A 76 -5.56 -4.96 -12.89
C GLU A 76 -4.63 -3.77 -12.63
N ALA A 77 -4.98 -2.89 -11.69
CA ALA A 77 -4.11 -1.78 -11.31
C ALA A 77 -2.78 -2.28 -10.73
N ALA A 78 -2.83 -3.33 -9.92
CA ALA A 78 -1.64 -3.90 -9.29
C ALA A 78 -0.66 -4.48 -10.32
N LYS A 79 -1.13 -4.96 -11.45
CA LYS A 79 -0.24 -5.41 -12.54
C LYS A 79 0.61 -4.26 -13.08
N ILE A 80 0.02 -3.07 -13.18
CA ILE A 80 0.75 -1.87 -13.61
C ILE A 80 1.80 -1.49 -12.56
N ARG A 81 1.42 -1.54 -11.27
CA ARG A 81 2.34 -1.29 -10.16
C ARG A 81 3.53 -2.25 -10.21
N ASP A 82 3.26 -3.54 -10.39
CA ASP A 82 4.29 -4.58 -10.37
C ASP A 82 5.23 -4.49 -11.56
N ALA A 83 4.74 -4.00 -12.70
CA ALA A 83 5.58 -3.75 -13.87
C ALA A 83 6.48 -2.52 -13.70
N ALA A 84 6.09 -1.57 -12.83
CA ALA A 84 6.77 -0.29 -12.66
C ALA A 84 7.63 -0.23 -11.40
N SER A 85 7.53 -1.20 -10.50
CA SER A 85 8.18 -1.14 -9.18
C SER A 85 8.44 -2.53 -8.62
N THR A 86 9.32 -2.56 -7.61
CA THR A 86 9.51 -3.72 -6.75
C THR A 86 8.93 -3.37 -5.39
N ILE A 87 8.03 -4.23 -4.88
CA ILE A 87 7.34 -4.00 -3.63
C ILE A 87 7.75 -5.04 -2.59
N SER A 88 7.90 -4.59 -1.35
CA SER A 88 8.00 -5.46 -0.17
C SER A 88 6.91 -5.00 0.79
N ALA A 89 6.03 -5.92 1.20
CA ALA A 89 4.88 -5.55 2.01
C ALA A 89 4.61 -6.60 3.08
N THR A 90 3.96 -6.17 4.14
CA THR A 90 3.52 -7.06 5.22
C THR A 90 2.16 -6.62 5.71
N VAL A 91 1.36 -7.57 6.17
CA VAL A 91 0.05 -7.33 6.76
C VAL A 91 0.10 -7.77 8.22
N PHE A 92 -0.50 -6.97 9.09
CA PHE A 92 -0.47 -7.22 10.53
C PHE A 92 -1.64 -6.53 11.20
N GLU A 93 -1.95 -6.97 12.43
CA GLU A 93 -3.03 -6.39 13.20
C GLU A 93 -2.57 -5.14 13.94
N ARG A 94 -3.47 -4.16 14.03
CA ARG A 94 -3.23 -2.95 14.80
C ARG A 94 -3.20 -3.29 16.29
N PHE A 95 -2.20 -2.77 16.98
CA PHE A 95 -2.11 -2.89 18.42
C PHE A 95 -2.78 -1.71 19.10
N GLU A 96 -3.55 -1.96 20.15
CA GLU A 96 -4.14 -0.91 20.97
C GLU A 96 -3.44 -0.88 22.31
N MET A 97 -2.86 0.26 22.63
CA MET A 97 -2.20 0.45 23.91
C MET A 97 -3.24 0.42 25.03
N PRO A 98 -2.96 -0.26 26.15
CA PRO A 98 -3.85 -0.19 27.31
C PRO A 98 -3.91 1.25 27.83
N LYS A 99 -5.08 1.63 28.33
CA LYS A 99 -5.28 2.94 28.92
C LYS A 99 -4.80 2.97 30.38
#